data_0c7e556efaca5291c7cdca2199f1099e
#
_entry.id   0c7e556efaca5291c7cdca2199f1099e
#
_cell.length_a   1.000
_cell.length_b   1.000
_cell.length_c   1.000
_cell.angle_alpha   90.00
_cell.angle_beta   90.00
_cell.angle_gamma   90.00
#
_symmetry.space_group_name_H-M   'P 1'
#
loop_
_entity.id
_entity.type
_entity.pdbx_description
1 polymer ?
#
loop_
_entity_poly.entity_id
_entity_poly.type
_entity_poly.pdbx_seq_one_letter_code
_entity_poly.pdbx_strand_id
1 'polypeptide(L)'
;MISIIVIISDKDYHLFGNILRTINETAGIPYELLVADNREEYKNVSLPEGNYKLVDMGGNKFQFLAKKRCIPLCKYDWIWVIDGDDEIINFPPVDDLSTDADMICYNFERDDGLKPVRWISENYSIENKPNCFTYDIHQKTSTLMWCTLLRKSMLMKFVDKLPEKQIHSMEDFLWIIFSLYHSTKIDFRTTEIYLYNSSNQDSDRTYYDSIIPLQRWATGTKDAIECMNNMIPAEEQDAAGIKSEDIYRNGCINFIEKYYNCNKEIRHDFMKLIKENYDTEYITMVVLYWIDSKRFDKIEFLKDLIDFHR
;
A
#
# COMPACT_ATOMS: atom_id res chain seq x y z
N MET A 1 23.10 6.11 -1.62
CA MET A 1 22.24 7.30 -1.84
C MET A 1 20.84 6.83 -2.17
N ILE A 2 19.81 7.52 -1.65
CA ILE A 2 18.41 7.14 -1.75
C ILE A 2 17.56 8.29 -2.26
N SER A 3 16.58 8.03 -3.13
CA SER A 3 15.50 8.95 -3.44
C SER A 3 14.29 8.60 -2.56
N ILE A 4 13.84 9.53 -1.74
CA ILE A 4 12.68 9.39 -0.88
C ILE A 4 11.50 10.07 -1.57
N ILE A 5 10.38 9.39 -1.66
CA ILE A 5 9.11 9.96 -2.12
C ILE A 5 8.16 10.01 -0.94
N VAL A 6 7.74 11.20 -0.54
CA VAL A 6 6.68 11.40 0.45
C VAL A 6 5.41 11.84 -0.27
N ILE A 7 4.31 11.18 0.00
CA ILE A 7 3.02 11.50 -0.60
C ILE A 7 2.16 12.20 0.46
N ILE A 8 1.78 13.45 0.21
CA ILE A 8 0.95 14.24 1.13
C ILE A 8 -0.39 14.56 0.50
N SER A 9 -1.42 14.62 1.32
CA SER A 9 -2.79 14.97 0.97
C SER A 9 -3.36 16.07 1.86
N ASP A 10 -4.61 16.48 1.65
CA ASP A 10 -5.29 17.45 2.51
C ASP A 10 -5.47 16.93 3.95
N LYS A 11 -5.41 15.62 4.16
CA LYS A 11 -5.58 15.00 5.48
C LYS A 11 -4.30 15.02 6.33
N ASP A 12 -3.13 14.85 5.69
CA ASP A 12 -1.87 14.53 6.37
C ASP A 12 -0.77 15.59 6.18
N TYR A 13 -0.98 16.61 5.30
CA TYR A 13 0.04 17.63 5.02
C TYR A 13 0.56 18.34 6.29
N HIS A 14 -0.24 18.45 7.33
CA HIS A 14 0.14 19.06 8.60
C HIS A 14 1.13 18.21 9.40
N LEU A 15 1.21 16.90 9.12
CA LEU A 15 2.15 15.96 9.71
C LEU A 15 3.50 15.92 8.98
N PHE A 16 3.59 16.49 7.77
CA PHE A 16 4.80 16.48 6.95
C PHE A 16 6.03 17.07 7.68
N GLY A 17 5.82 18.02 8.59
CA GLY A 17 6.89 18.53 9.44
C GLY A 17 7.58 17.47 10.31
N ASN A 18 6.85 16.47 10.77
CA ASN A 18 7.40 15.36 11.54
C ASN A 18 8.31 14.48 10.66
N ILE A 19 7.87 14.19 9.43
CA ILE A 19 8.69 13.42 8.47
C ILE A 19 9.99 14.16 8.15
N LEU A 20 9.92 15.47 7.86
CA LEU A 20 11.13 16.26 7.62
C LEU A 20 12.08 16.22 8.82
N ARG A 21 11.55 16.34 10.03
CA ARG A 21 12.33 16.26 11.26
C ARG A 21 13.01 14.90 11.39
N THR A 22 12.24 13.80 11.26
CA THR A 22 12.80 12.44 11.41
C THR A 22 13.81 12.09 10.32
N ILE A 23 13.59 12.53 9.06
CA ILE A 23 14.59 12.42 7.99
C ILE A 23 15.88 13.14 8.40
N ASN A 24 15.80 14.40 8.84
CA ASN A 24 16.99 15.20 9.19
C ASN A 24 17.75 14.61 10.40
N GLU A 25 17.04 14.04 11.37
CA GLU A 25 17.62 13.46 12.57
C GLU A 25 18.28 12.09 12.31
N THR A 26 17.74 11.31 11.37
CA THR A 26 18.17 9.93 11.12
C THR A 26 19.04 9.73 9.88
N ALA A 27 19.04 10.69 8.94
CA ALA A 27 19.75 10.55 7.68
C ALA A 27 21.27 10.42 7.86
N GLY A 28 21.77 9.19 7.80
CA GLY A 28 23.20 8.86 7.82
C GLY A 28 23.87 8.82 6.45
N ILE A 29 23.10 9.02 5.36
CA ILE A 29 23.56 8.93 3.98
C ILE A 29 22.95 10.05 3.12
N PRO A 30 23.59 10.44 2.01
CA PRO A 30 23.01 11.41 1.08
C PRO A 30 21.69 10.92 0.49
N TYR A 31 20.70 11.78 0.47
CA TYR A 31 19.39 11.53 -0.08
C TYR A 31 18.88 12.71 -0.93
N GLU A 32 17.86 12.46 -1.72
CA GLU A 32 16.96 13.50 -2.24
C GLU A 32 15.55 13.22 -1.72
N LEU A 33 14.76 14.27 -1.56
CA LEU A 33 13.38 14.18 -1.12
C LEU A 33 12.46 14.79 -2.19
N LEU A 34 11.56 13.95 -2.71
CA LEU A 34 10.46 14.37 -3.58
C LEU A 34 9.18 14.35 -2.77
N VAL A 35 8.44 15.44 -2.79
CA VAL A 35 7.13 15.53 -2.13
C VAL A 35 6.07 15.55 -3.21
N ALA A 36 5.28 14.47 -3.30
CA ALA A 36 4.12 14.39 -4.17
C ALA A 36 2.95 15.12 -3.52
N ASP A 37 2.64 16.32 -4.00
CA ASP A 37 1.60 17.18 -3.44
C ASP A 37 0.23 16.85 -4.05
N ASN A 38 -0.54 16.04 -3.35
CA ASN A 38 -1.91 15.66 -3.70
C ASN A 38 -2.98 16.57 -3.08
N ARG A 39 -2.61 17.67 -2.43
CA ARG A 39 -3.59 18.57 -1.81
C ARG A 39 -4.45 19.29 -2.86
N GLU A 40 -5.71 19.49 -2.54
CA GLU A 40 -6.67 20.26 -3.33
C GLU A 40 -7.11 21.53 -2.56
N GLU A 41 -7.64 21.35 -1.36
CA GLU A 41 -8.19 22.43 -0.52
C GLU A 41 -7.08 23.26 0.14
N TYR A 42 -6.05 22.58 0.65
CA TYR A 42 -4.94 23.22 1.37
C TYR A 42 -3.70 23.50 0.51
N LYS A 43 -3.85 23.49 -0.83
CA LYS A 43 -2.73 23.68 -1.76
C LYS A 43 -1.99 25.02 -1.56
N ASN A 44 -2.69 26.06 -1.14
CA ASN A 44 -2.10 27.38 -0.89
C ASN A 44 -1.45 27.53 0.51
N VAL A 45 -1.58 26.49 1.37
CA VAL A 45 -0.90 26.49 2.67
C VAL A 45 0.55 26.12 2.45
N SER A 46 1.46 26.98 2.93
CA SER A 46 2.88 26.72 2.83
C SER A 46 3.27 25.46 3.62
N LEU A 47 4.04 24.59 2.99
CA LEU A 47 4.68 23.48 3.68
C LEU A 47 5.88 23.97 4.49
N PRO A 48 6.32 23.22 5.52
CA PRO A 48 7.53 23.54 6.28
C PRO A 48 8.74 23.71 5.36
N GLU A 49 9.62 24.65 5.69
CA GLU A 49 10.88 24.85 4.96
C GLU A 49 11.77 23.60 5.06
N GLY A 50 12.38 23.22 3.95
CA GLY A 50 13.24 22.05 3.89
C GLY A 50 13.89 21.87 2.51
N ASN A 51 14.83 20.95 2.45
CA ASN A 51 15.50 20.61 1.19
C ASN A 51 14.75 19.49 0.46
N TYR A 52 13.68 19.84 -0.23
CA TYR A 52 12.87 18.90 -1.03
C TYR A 52 12.45 19.51 -2.37
N LYS A 53 12.11 18.64 -3.31
CA LYS A 53 11.49 19.00 -4.58
C LYS A 53 10.00 18.72 -4.50
N LEU A 54 9.19 19.76 -4.61
CA LEU A 54 7.74 19.63 -4.69
C LEU A 54 7.33 19.16 -6.10
N VAL A 55 6.52 18.11 -6.17
CA VAL A 55 5.93 17.59 -7.39
C VAL A 55 4.43 17.82 -7.31
N ASP A 56 3.94 18.85 -8.01
CA ASP A 56 2.51 19.16 -8.07
C ASP A 56 1.78 18.08 -8.87
N MET A 57 0.86 17.38 -8.20
CA MET A 57 0.06 16.31 -8.81
C MET A 57 -1.16 16.84 -9.58
N GLY A 58 -1.46 18.14 -9.48
CA GLY A 58 -2.64 18.74 -10.12
C GLY A 58 -3.94 18.32 -9.44
N GLY A 59 -3.95 18.24 -8.12
CA GLY A 59 -5.03 17.75 -7.27
C GLY A 59 -4.83 16.31 -6.83
N ASN A 60 -5.77 15.77 -6.06
CA ASN A 60 -5.63 14.44 -5.45
C ASN A 60 -5.61 13.33 -6.52
N LYS A 61 -4.42 12.82 -6.80
CA LYS A 61 -4.16 11.66 -7.69
C LYS A 61 -3.99 10.36 -6.91
N PHE A 62 -4.21 10.40 -5.60
CA PHE A 62 -3.99 9.28 -4.68
C PHE A 62 -2.58 8.66 -4.80
N GLN A 63 -2.34 7.61 -4.09
CA GLN A 63 -1.01 7.02 -3.97
C GLN A 63 -0.53 6.36 -5.27
N PHE A 64 -1.40 5.62 -5.98
CA PHE A 64 -0.99 4.86 -7.16
C PHE A 64 -0.38 5.75 -8.27
N LEU A 65 -1.08 6.82 -8.66
CA LEU A 65 -0.58 7.74 -9.69
C LEU A 65 0.53 8.65 -9.17
N ALA A 66 0.54 9.00 -7.88
CA ALA A 66 1.62 9.76 -7.28
C ALA A 66 2.94 8.98 -7.36
N LYS A 67 2.95 7.70 -6.98
CA LYS A 67 4.09 6.80 -7.13
C LYS A 67 4.54 6.72 -8.59
N LYS A 68 3.61 6.45 -9.52
CA LYS A 68 3.90 6.35 -10.96
C LYS A 68 4.59 7.60 -11.51
N ARG A 69 4.16 8.79 -11.11
CA ARG A 69 4.70 10.06 -11.60
C ARG A 69 6.02 10.46 -10.95
N CYS A 70 6.22 10.14 -9.67
CA CYS A 70 7.42 10.51 -8.95
C CYS A 70 8.61 9.58 -9.22
N ILE A 71 8.41 8.29 -9.40
CA ILE A 71 9.48 7.30 -9.62
C ILE A 71 10.41 7.67 -10.77
N PRO A 72 9.93 8.06 -11.97
CA PRO A 72 10.82 8.47 -13.07
C PRO A 72 11.68 9.70 -12.74
N LEU A 73 11.19 10.59 -11.86
CA LEU A 73 11.87 11.83 -11.46
C LEU A 73 12.98 11.60 -10.44
N CYS A 74 13.03 10.44 -9.80
CA CYS A 74 14.05 10.09 -8.83
C CYS A 74 15.44 10.07 -9.46
N LYS A 75 16.44 10.59 -8.72
CA LYS A 75 17.83 10.71 -9.18
C LYS A 75 18.68 9.48 -8.85
N TYR A 76 18.39 8.85 -7.69
CA TYR A 76 19.23 7.77 -7.17
C TYR A 76 18.65 6.39 -7.48
N ASP A 77 19.50 5.36 -7.36
CA ASP A 77 19.15 3.98 -7.72
C ASP A 77 18.16 3.34 -6.74
N TRP A 78 18.22 3.71 -5.47
CA TRP A 78 17.28 3.23 -4.47
C TRP A 78 16.16 4.22 -4.26
N ILE A 79 14.93 3.71 -4.27
CA ILE A 79 13.71 4.49 -4.04
C ILE A 79 13.02 3.98 -2.79
N TRP A 80 12.63 4.90 -1.92
CA TRP A 80 11.87 4.65 -0.72
C TRP A 80 10.60 5.51 -0.76
N VAL A 81 9.43 4.86 -0.69
CA VAL A 81 8.13 5.55 -0.68
C VAL A 81 7.60 5.57 0.75
N ILE A 82 7.18 6.73 1.22
CA ILE A 82 6.75 6.98 2.59
C ILE A 82 5.39 7.65 2.57
N ASP A 83 4.48 7.21 3.44
CA ASP A 83 3.20 7.86 3.64
C ASP A 83 3.34 9.14 4.47
N GLY A 84 2.50 10.14 4.19
CA GLY A 84 2.61 11.48 4.76
C GLY A 84 2.28 11.59 6.25
N ASP A 85 1.71 10.56 6.84
CA ASP A 85 1.23 10.49 8.22
C ASP A 85 2.05 9.59 9.15
N ASP A 86 3.17 9.04 8.66
CA ASP A 86 4.04 8.12 9.39
C ASP A 86 5.40 8.75 9.77
N GLU A 87 6.31 7.98 10.39
CA GLU A 87 7.62 8.48 10.80
C GLU A 87 8.75 7.52 10.40
N ILE A 88 9.96 8.08 10.21
CA ILE A 88 11.19 7.31 10.02
C ILE A 88 11.88 7.17 11.38
N ILE A 89 12.17 5.93 11.80
CA ILE A 89 12.91 5.68 13.05
C ILE A 89 14.40 5.45 12.82
N ASN A 90 14.76 4.82 11.71
CA ASN A 90 16.15 4.66 11.30
C ASN A 90 16.28 4.81 9.78
N PHE A 91 17.39 5.35 9.34
CA PHE A 91 17.75 5.29 7.92
C PHE A 91 18.31 3.90 7.59
N PRO A 92 18.07 3.40 6.36
CA PRO A 92 18.70 2.18 5.90
C PRO A 92 20.22 2.24 6.03
N PRO A 93 20.89 1.20 6.56
CA PRO A 93 22.34 1.14 6.65
C PRO A 93 23.01 1.30 5.28
N VAL A 94 24.12 2.06 5.21
CA VAL A 94 24.82 2.30 3.93
C VAL A 94 25.30 1.00 3.29
N ASP A 95 25.70 0.02 4.10
CA ASP A 95 26.18 -1.29 3.61
C ASP A 95 25.10 -2.08 2.91
N ASP A 96 23.84 -1.95 3.34
CA ASP A 96 22.70 -2.60 2.67
C ASP A 96 22.49 -2.09 1.26
N LEU A 97 22.84 -0.82 0.97
CA LEU A 97 22.67 -0.24 -0.36
C LEU A 97 23.74 -0.70 -1.38
N SER A 98 24.75 -1.41 -0.90
CA SER A 98 25.82 -1.96 -1.75
C SER A 98 25.49 -3.33 -2.31
N THR A 99 24.30 -3.87 -2.02
CA THR A 99 23.82 -5.16 -2.55
C THR A 99 23.51 -5.09 -4.04
N ASP A 100 23.51 -6.23 -4.69
CA ASP A 100 23.02 -6.45 -6.06
C ASP A 100 21.51 -6.75 -6.11
N ALA A 101 20.82 -6.77 -4.97
CA ALA A 101 19.39 -6.99 -4.89
C ALA A 101 18.57 -5.89 -5.60
N ASP A 102 17.40 -6.27 -6.10
CA ASP A 102 16.41 -5.35 -6.67
C ASP A 102 15.44 -4.80 -5.62
N MET A 103 15.30 -5.51 -4.49
CA MET A 103 14.45 -5.12 -3.36
C MET A 103 15.17 -5.38 -2.04
N ILE A 104 14.96 -4.50 -1.07
CA ILE A 104 15.39 -4.71 0.32
C ILE A 104 14.18 -4.49 1.22
N CYS A 105 13.76 -5.54 1.91
CA CYS A 105 12.66 -5.52 2.86
C CYS A 105 13.19 -5.34 4.28
N TYR A 106 12.59 -4.44 5.04
CA TYR A 106 12.95 -4.12 6.42
C TYR A 106 11.80 -4.40 7.38
N ASN A 107 12.11 -4.47 8.66
CA ASN A 107 11.10 -4.42 9.71
C ASN A 107 10.59 -2.99 9.91
N PHE A 108 9.46 -2.91 10.61
CA PHE A 108 8.87 -1.65 11.04
C PHE A 108 8.25 -1.82 12.44
N GLU A 109 8.09 -0.73 13.13
CA GLU A 109 7.34 -0.66 14.38
C GLU A 109 5.93 -0.13 14.13
N ARG A 110 5.06 -0.37 15.10
CA ARG A 110 3.72 0.22 15.16
C ARG A 110 3.60 1.01 16.46
N ASP A 111 2.92 2.14 16.41
CA ASP A 111 2.68 2.99 17.59
C ASP A 111 1.83 2.30 18.67
N ASP A 112 1.03 1.27 18.32
CA ASP A 112 0.26 0.43 19.24
C ASP A 112 1.10 -0.70 19.90
N GLY A 113 2.38 -0.81 19.56
CA GLY A 113 3.31 -1.83 20.08
C GLY A 113 3.09 -3.24 19.57
N LEU A 114 2.15 -3.45 18.64
CA LEU A 114 1.92 -4.77 18.05
C LEU A 114 3.00 -5.10 17.02
N LYS A 115 3.58 -6.29 17.10
CA LYS A 115 4.53 -6.75 16.10
C LYS A 115 3.83 -7.11 14.79
N PRO A 116 4.41 -6.74 13.63
CA PRO A 116 3.92 -7.20 12.33
C PRO A 116 3.89 -8.72 12.23
N VAL A 117 2.93 -9.25 11.50
CA VAL A 117 2.81 -10.70 11.24
C VAL A 117 4.03 -11.26 10.53
N ARG A 118 4.70 -10.45 9.71
CA ARG A 118 5.88 -10.82 8.91
C ARG A 118 7.13 -10.15 9.49
N TRP A 119 7.55 -10.60 10.67
CA TRP A 119 8.76 -10.10 11.31
C TRP A 119 10.00 -10.81 10.79
N ILE A 120 10.98 -10.06 10.32
CA ILE A 120 12.27 -10.56 9.85
C ILE A 120 13.15 -10.78 11.07
N SER A 121 13.44 -12.03 11.41
CA SER A 121 14.22 -12.40 12.62
C SER A 121 15.73 -12.50 12.37
N GLU A 122 16.13 -12.62 11.10
CA GLU A 122 17.54 -12.71 10.69
C GLU A 122 17.71 -12.12 9.29
N ASN A 123 18.91 -11.64 8.97
CA ASN A 123 19.23 -11.16 7.64
C ASN A 123 19.40 -12.34 6.68
N TYR A 124 18.74 -12.30 5.53
CA TYR A 124 18.89 -13.30 4.47
C TYR A 124 18.57 -12.70 3.11
N SER A 125 18.86 -13.47 2.05
CA SER A 125 18.55 -13.12 0.67
C SER A 125 17.82 -14.25 -0.02
N ILE A 126 16.97 -13.92 -0.97
CA ILE A 126 16.28 -14.86 -1.85
C ILE A 126 16.64 -14.52 -3.29
N GLU A 127 17.20 -15.49 -4.01
CA GLU A 127 17.30 -15.42 -5.46
C GLU A 127 15.92 -15.65 -6.07
N ASN A 128 15.53 -14.76 -6.98
CA ASN A 128 14.26 -14.83 -7.66
C ASN A 128 14.51 -14.99 -9.18
N LYS A 129 13.63 -15.69 -9.85
CA LYS A 129 13.65 -15.73 -11.32
C LYS A 129 12.75 -14.61 -11.83
N PRO A 130 13.25 -13.70 -12.66
CA PRO A 130 12.39 -12.70 -13.30
C PRO A 130 11.22 -13.39 -14.01
N ASN A 131 10.06 -12.79 -13.94
CA ASN A 131 8.81 -13.30 -14.50
C ASN A 131 8.33 -14.65 -13.90
N CYS A 132 8.85 -15.02 -12.74
CA CYS A 132 8.48 -16.26 -12.04
C CYS A 132 8.74 -16.14 -10.55
N PHE A 133 7.98 -15.31 -9.84
CA PHE A 133 8.05 -15.32 -8.38
C PHE A 133 7.06 -16.36 -7.82
N THR A 134 7.43 -16.97 -6.71
CA THR A 134 6.54 -17.91 -6.05
C THR A 134 5.67 -17.21 -5.01
N TYR A 135 4.47 -17.72 -4.76
CA TYR A 135 3.60 -17.25 -3.68
C TYR A 135 4.32 -17.25 -2.31
N ASP A 136 5.25 -18.19 -2.11
CA ASP A 136 6.08 -18.24 -0.91
C ASP A 136 6.94 -16.98 -0.72
N ILE A 137 7.49 -16.43 -1.80
CA ILE A 137 8.25 -15.18 -1.75
C ILE A 137 7.32 -14.03 -1.36
N HIS A 138 6.14 -13.95 -2.00
CA HIS A 138 5.13 -12.95 -1.64
C HIS A 138 4.68 -13.07 -0.17
N GLN A 139 4.57 -14.29 0.37
CA GLN A 139 4.25 -14.49 1.79
C GLN A 139 5.35 -14.00 2.74
N LYS A 140 6.59 -13.94 2.29
CA LYS A 140 7.74 -13.45 3.07
C LYS A 140 7.95 -11.94 2.92
N THR A 141 7.58 -11.36 1.77
CA THR A 141 7.65 -9.91 1.57
C THR A 141 6.44 -9.23 2.21
N SER A 142 6.66 -8.06 2.76
CA SER A 142 5.55 -7.18 3.13
C SER A 142 4.86 -6.69 1.86
N THR A 143 3.53 -6.56 1.87
CA THR A 143 2.80 -5.84 0.82
C THR A 143 2.92 -4.33 0.96
N LEU A 144 3.77 -3.85 1.87
CA LEU A 144 3.87 -2.47 2.29
C LEU A 144 5.10 -1.84 1.66
N MET A 145 4.91 -0.87 0.79
CA MET A 145 6.01 -0.19 0.10
C MET A 145 6.88 0.64 1.04
N TRP A 146 6.31 1.18 2.11
CA TRP A 146 7.01 2.07 3.02
C TRP A 146 8.08 1.40 3.89
N CYS A 147 8.07 0.07 4.05
CA CYS A 147 9.17 -0.68 4.67
C CYS A 147 10.06 -1.40 3.65
N THR A 148 10.04 -0.98 2.38
CA THR A 148 10.79 -1.63 1.29
C THR A 148 11.53 -0.59 0.47
N LEU A 149 12.84 -0.81 0.24
CA LEU A 149 13.58 -0.08 -0.77
C LEU A 149 13.50 -0.83 -2.09
N LEU A 150 13.26 -0.09 -3.16
CA LEU A 150 13.10 -0.61 -4.50
C LEU A 150 14.14 -0.03 -5.44
N ARG A 151 14.78 -0.86 -6.25
CA ARG A 151 15.76 -0.39 -7.24
C ARG A 151 15.06 0.32 -8.40
N LYS A 152 15.48 1.54 -8.71
CA LYS A 152 14.89 2.34 -9.78
C LYS A 152 14.89 1.61 -11.13
N SER A 153 16.01 0.96 -11.48
CA SER A 153 16.15 0.23 -12.75
C SER A 153 15.13 -0.91 -12.88
N MET A 154 14.78 -1.57 -11.78
CA MET A 154 13.74 -2.59 -11.74
C MET A 154 12.34 -1.96 -11.93
N LEU A 155 12.02 -0.88 -11.19
CA LEU A 155 10.74 -0.17 -11.31
C LEU A 155 10.50 0.37 -12.73
N MET A 156 11.54 0.89 -13.39
CA MET A 156 11.44 1.41 -14.76
C MET A 156 11.13 0.34 -15.82
N LYS A 157 11.21 -0.95 -15.49
CA LYS A 157 10.76 -2.02 -16.42
C LYS A 157 9.25 -2.01 -16.64
N PHE A 158 8.48 -1.47 -15.69
CA PHE A 158 7.03 -1.53 -15.74
C PHE A 158 6.30 -0.20 -15.49
N VAL A 159 6.91 0.79 -14.84
CA VAL A 159 6.22 2.02 -14.42
C VAL A 159 5.52 2.74 -15.58
N ASP A 160 6.16 2.80 -16.75
CA ASP A 160 5.58 3.47 -17.94
C ASP A 160 4.41 2.68 -18.56
N LYS A 161 4.29 1.39 -18.25
CA LYS A 161 3.22 0.50 -18.73
C LYS A 161 1.98 0.53 -17.84
N LEU A 162 2.11 1.07 -16.61
CA LEU A 162 0.98 1.19 -15.70
C LEU A 162 -0.09 2.12 -16.28
N PRO A 163 -1.38 1.86 -16.00
CA PRO A 163 -2.47 2.71 -16.51
C PRO A 163 -2.37 4.14 -15.93
N GLU A 164 -2.90 5.11 -16.69
CA GLU A 164 -3.14 6.47 -16.19
C GLU A 164 -4.43 6.56 -15.34
N LYS A 165 -5.06 5.44 -15.10
CA LYS A 165 -6.23 5.29 -14.25
C LYS A 165 -5.81 5.16 -12.79
N GLN A 166 -6.51 5.87 -11.90
CA GLN A 166 -6.33 5.70 -10.47
C GLN A 166 -6.84 4.33 -10.01
N ILE A 167 -6.05 3.65 -9.17
CA ILE A 167 -6.43 2.43 -8.47
C ILE A 167 -6.54 2.78 -6.98
N HIS A 168 -7.74 2.64 -6.41
CA HIS A 168 -8.06 3.12 -5.06
C HIS A 168 -7.91 2.05 -3.97
N SER A 169 -7.75 0.80 -4.37
CA SER A 169 -7.65 -0.35 -3.45
C SER A 169 -6.59 -1.29 -3.98
N MET A 170 -5.86 -1.94 -3.09
CA MET A 170 -4.83 -2.91 -3.43
C MET A 170 -3.63 -2.32 -4.21
N GLU A 171 -3.44 -1.00 -4.20
CA GLU A 171 -2.37 -0.35 -4.96
C GLU A 171 -0.98 -0.76 -4.46
N ASP A 172 -0.76 -0.81 -3.15
CA ASP A 172 0.52 -1.26 -2.57
C ASP A 172 0.81 -2.72 -2.92
N PHE A 173 -0.23 -3.57 -2.87
CA PHE A 173 -0.13 -4.95 -3.32
C PHE A 173 0.34 -5.02 -4.77
N LEU A 174 -0.25 -4.24 -5.68
CA LEU A 174 0.16 -4.21 -7.09
C LEU A 174 1.61 -3.78 -7.28
N TRP A 175 2.02 -2.70 -6.59
CA TRP A 175 3.41 -2.22 -6.66
C TRP A 175 4.40 -3.29 -6.21
N ILE A 176 4.10 -3.99 -5.11
CA ILE A 176 4.96 -5.08 -4.62
C ILE A 176 4.93 -6.27 -5.57
N ILE A 177 3.76 -6.68 -6.09
CA ILE A 177 3.65 -7.80 -7.03
C ILE A 177 4.45 -7.53 -8.31
N PHE A 178 4.33 -6.35 -8.91
CA PHE A 178 5.10 -6.00 -10.10
C PHE A 178 6.59 -5.89 -9.79
N SER A 179 6.95 -5.40 -8.61
CA SER A 179 8.34 -5.38 -8.17
C SER A 179 8.90 -6.79 -8.01
N LEU A 180 8.18 -7.71 -7.39
CA LEU A 180 8.56 -9.11 -7.27
C LEU A 180 8.70 -9.79 -8.64
N TYR A 181 7.75 -9.55 -9.53
CA TYR A 181 7.74 -10.10 -10.87
C TYR A 181 8.98 -9.71 -11.70
N HIS A 182 9.49 -8.50 -11.48
CA HIS A 182 10.66 -7.98 -12.20
C HIS A 182 11.99 -8.12 -11.44
N SER A 183 11.97 -8.56 -10.18
CA SER A 183 13.17 -8.71 -9.34
C SER A 183 13.91 -10.00 -9.64
N THR A 184 15.23 -9.94 -9.49
CA THR A 184 16.12 -11.11 -9.56
C THR A 184 16.60 -11.55 -8.18
N LYS A 185 16.66 -10.62 -7.23
CA LYS A 185 17.12 -10.88 -5.88
C LYS A 185 16.43 -9.95 -4.88
N ILE A 186 16.08 -10.49 -3.73
CA ILE A 186 15.41 -9.80 -2.64
C ILE A 186 16.19 -10.03 -1.37
N ASP A 187 16.55 -8.95 -0.72
CA ASP A 187 17.22 -8.95 0.58
C ASP A 187 16.22 -8.67 1.71
N PHE A 188 16.39 -9.35 2.83
CA PHE A 188 15.61 -9.17 4.04
C PHE A 188 16.53 -8.73 5.18
N ARG A 189 16.17 -7.67 5.88
CA ARG A 189 16.98 -7.04 6.93
C ARG A 189 16.17 -6.91 8.21
N THR A 190 16.82 -7.18 9.32
CA THR A 190 16.22 -7.11 10.67
C THR A 190 16.07 -5.68 11.19
N THR A 191 16.69 -4.70 10.54
CA THR A 191 16.60 -3.29 10.92
C THR A 191 15.18 -2.78 10.82
N GLU A 192 14.73 -2.06 11.82
CA GLU A 192 13.47 -1.34 11.83
C GLU A 192 13.70 0.08 11.31
N ILE A 193 13.05 0.43 10.20
CA ILE A 193 13.31 1.72 9.55
C ILE A 193 12.11 2.68 9.64
N TYR A 194 10.95 2.19 10.04
CA TYR A 194 9.68 2.89 9.89
C TYR A 194 8.80 2.71 11.11
N LEU A 195 8.11 3.77 11.52
CA LEU A 195 7.05 3.75 12.52
C LEU A 195 5.71 3.98 11.82
N TYR A 196 4.90 2.94 11.80
CA TYR A 196 3.55 3.01 11.27
C TYR A 196 2.59 3.57 12.33
N ASN A 197 2.00 4.73 12.02
CA ASN A 197 1.06 5.40 12.89
C ASN A 197 -0.35 4.83 12.71
N SER A 198 -0.63 3.72 13.41
CA SER A 198 -1.92 3.01 13.32
C SER A 198 -3.05 3.74 14.05
N SER A 199 -2.73 4.68 14.94
CA SER A 199 -3.68 5.46 15.75
C SER A 199 -4.14 6.75 15.06
N ASN A 200 -3.60 7.08 13.88
CA ASN A 200 -4.02 8.27 13.14
C ASN A 200 -5.51 8.22 12.80
N GLN A 201 -6.29 9.08 13.46
CA GLN A 201 -7.75 9.14 13.30
C GLN A 201 -8.19 9.68 11.94
N ASP A 202 -7.30 10.40 11.23
CA ASP A 202 -7.56 10.96 9.91
C ASP A 202 -7.27 9.98 8.76
N SER A 203 -6.75 8.81 9.10
CA SER A 203 -6.52 7.72 8.14
C SER A 203 -7.83 7.28 7.47
N ASP A 204 -7.80 6.96 6.19
CA ASP A 204 -8.95 6.42 5.43
C ASP A 204 -9.54 5.12 6.01
N ARG A 205 -9.01 4.63 7.13
CA ARG A 205 -9.43 3.41 7.81
C ARG A 205 -10.42 3.64 8.95
N THR A 206 -10.58 4.89 9.44
CA THR A 206 -11.18 5.10 10.76
C THR A 206 -12.68 5.30 10.76
N TYR A 207 -13.25 6.08 9.84
CA TYR A 207 -14.69 6.33 9.85
C TYR A 207 -15.21 6.85 8.52
N TYR A 208 -16.37 6.33 8.08
CA TYR A 208 -17.03 6.75 6.87
C TYR A 208 -18.41 7.34 7.20
N ASP A 209 -18.58 8.61 6.89
CA ASP A 209 -19.84 9.37 6.96
C ASP A 209 -20.45 9.60 5.55
N SER A 210 -19.74 9.19 4.51
CA SER A 210 -20.14 9.31 3.11
C SER A 210 -19.89 8.02 2.35
N ILE A 211 -20.76 7.73 1.37
CA ILE A 211 -20.65 6.54 0.51
C ILE A 211 -19.57 6.69 -0.57
N ILE A 212 -19.15 7.92 -0.91
CA ILE A 212 -18.25 8.20 -2.04
C ILE A 212 -16.88 7.50 -1.90
N PRO A 213 -16.18 7.57 -0.75
CA PRO A 213 -14.93 6.84 -0.58
C PRO A 213 -15.12 5.32 -0.73
N LEU A 214 -16.24 4.80 -0.23
CA LEU A 214 -16.56 3.37 -0.29
C LEU A 214 -16.84 2.90 -1.72
N GLN A 215 -17.48 3.72 -2.57
CA GLN A 215 -17.65 3.42 -3.99
C GLN A 215 -16.30 3.25 -4.69
N ARG A 216 -15.34 4.13 -4.41
CA ARG A 216 -13.98 4.06 -4.96
C ARG A 216 -13.27 2.78 -4.51
N TRP A 217 -13.43 2.38 -3.25
CA TRP A 217 -12.88 1.13 -2.74
C TRP A 217 -13.50 -0.10 -3.39
N ALA A 218 -14.82 -0.13 -3.54
CA ALA A 218 -15.54 -1.25 -4.13
C ALA A 218 -15.08 -1.55 -5.57
N THR A 219 -14.88 -0.50 -6.39
CA THR A 219 -14.39 -0.65 -7.76
C THR A 219 -12.89 -0.93 -7.82
N GLY A 220 -12.11 -0.45 -6.84
CA GLY A 220 -10.66 -0.50 -6.85
C GLY A 220 -10.09 -1.91 -6.92
N THR A 221 -10.74 -2.90 -6.31
CA THR A 221 -10.32 -4.31 -6.41
C THR A 221 -10.40 -4.84 -7.84
N LYS A 222 -11.49 -4.53 -8.56
CA LYS A 222 -11.64 -4.92 -9.98
C LYS A 222 -10.60 -4.22 -10.84
N ASP A 223 -10.36 -2.94 -10.59
CA ASP A 223 -9.34 -2.16 -11.28
C ASP A 223 -7.94 -2.72 -11.06
N ALA A 224 -7.65 -3.19 -9.84
CA ALA A 224 -6.38 -3.83 -9.51
C ALA A 224 -6.18 -5.15 -10.26
N ILE A 225 -7.22 -5.99 -10.32
CA ILE A 225 -7.19 -7.26 -11.06
C ILE A 225 -7.00 -7.00 -12.56
N GLU A 226 -7.74 -6.06 -13.13
CA GLU A 226 -7.60 -5.67 -14.54
C GLU A 226 -6.16 -5.20 -14.82
N CYS A 227 -5.60 -4.36 -13.96
CA CYS A 227 -4.23 -3.90 -14.08
C CYS A 227 -3.24 -5.06 -14.03
N MET A 228 -3.39 -5.98 -13.08
CA MET A 228 -2.53 -7.16 -12.97
C MET A 228 -2.62 -8.04 -14.22
N ASN A 229 -3.84 -8.34 -14.69
CA ASN A 229 -4.04 -9.18 -15.88
C ASN A 229 -3.46 -8.56 -17.16
N ASN A 230 -3.43 -7.24 -17.26
CA ASN A 230 -2.81 -6.52 -18.37
C ASN A 230 -1.27 -6.50 -18.29
N MET A 231 -0.71 -6.68 -17.09
CA MET A 231 0.73 -6.55 -16.84
C MET A 231 1.45 -7.90 -16.76
N ILE A 232 0.77 -8.93 -16.27
CA ILE A 232 1.35 -10.27 -16.07
C ILE A 232 0.50 -11.29 -16.85
N PRO A 233 1.08 -12.04 -17.81
CA PRO A 233 0.36 -13.08 -18.54
C PRO A 233 -0.26 -14.14 -17.61
N ALA A 234 -1.43 -14.68 -17.97
CA ALA A 234 -2.18 -15.59 -17.10
C ALA A 234 -1.37 -16.86 -16.75
N GLU A 235 -0.63 -17.41 -17.70
CA GLU A 235 0.24 -18.57 -17.49
C GLU A 235 1.37 -18.29 -16.51
N GLU A 236 1.84 -17.06 -16.43
CA GLU A 236 2.87 -16.64 -15.49
C GLU A 236 2.28 -16.33 -14.10
N GLN A 237 1.04 -15.83 -14.04
CA GLN A 237 0.30 -15.70 -12.78
C GLN A 237 0.08 -17.08 -12.14
N ASP A 238 -0.36 -18.06 -12.93
CA ASP A 238 -0.57 -19.43 -12.47
C ASP A 238 0.73 -20.06 -11.96
N ALA A 239 1.82 -19.90 -12.72
CA ALA A 239 3.15 -20.38 -12.32
C ALA A 239 3.66 -19.72 -11.02
N ALA A 240 3.30 -18.47 -10.79
CA ALA A 240 3.60 -17.72 -9.57
C ALA A 240 2.66 -18.06 -8.39
N GLY A 241 1.60 -18.84 -8.63
CA GLY A 241 0.56 -19.12 -7.64
C GLY A 241 -0.30 -17.90 -7.26
N ILE A 242 -0.31 -16.86 -8.11
CA ILE A 242 -1.16 -15.69 -7.94
C ILE A 242 -2.44 -15.92 -8.71
N LYS A 243 -3.54 -15.98 -7.98
CA LYS A 243 -4.84 -16.12 -8.61
C LYS A 243 -5.61 -14.81 -8.46
N SER A 244 -6.16 -14.32 -9.56
CA SER A 244 -7.08 -13.17 -9.55
C SER A 244 -8.21 -13.36 -8.54
N GLU A 245 -8.65 -14.60 -8.33
CA GLU A 245 -9.65 -14.99 -7.34
C GLU A 245 -9.20 -14.70 -5.90
N ASP A 246 -7.93 -14.95 -5.56
CA ASP A 246 -7.39 -14.66 -4.22
C ASP A 246 -7.32 -13.17 -3.96
N ILE A 247 -6.96 -12.38 -4.98
CA ILE A 247 -6.96 -10.92 -4.90
C ILE A 247 -8.38 -10.41 -4.72
N TYR A 248 -9.32 -10.93 -5.50
CA TYR A 248 -10.73 -10.56 -5.42
C TYR A 248 -11.33 -10.89 -4.05
N ARG A 249 -11.03 -12.09 -3.53
CA ARG A 249 -11.43 -12.52 -2.19
C ARG A 249 -10.87 -11.59 -1.10
N ASN A 250 -9.58 -11.29 -1.15
CA ASN A 250 -8.95 -10.40 -0.17
C ASN A 250 -9.50 -8.97 -0.26
N GLY A 251 -9.76 -8.48 -1.47
CA GLY A 251 -10.42 -7.20 -1.69
C GLY A 251 -11.84 -7.18 -1.10
N CYS A 252 -12.60 -8.26 -1.28
CA CYS A 252 -13.93 -8.43 -0.70
C CYS A 252 -13.89 -8.41 0.83
N ILE A 253 -12.96 -9.17 1.44
CA ILE A 253 -12.77 -9.19 2.90
C ILE A 253 -12.46 -7.78 3.41
N ASN A 254 -11.46 -7.13 2.84
CA ASN A 254 -11.04 -5.79 3.24
C ASN A 254 -12.15 -4.75 3.06
N PHE A 255 -12.97 -4.88 2.02
CA PHE A 255 -14.10 -3.99 1.80
C PHE A 255 -15.22 -4.22 2.81
N ILE A 256 -15.62 -5.48 3.04
CA ILE A 256 -16.69 -5.82 3.99
C ILE A 256 -16.31 -5.40 5.42
N GLU A 257 -15.03 -5.49 5.81
CA GLU A 257 -14.60 -5.04 7.13
C GLU A 257 -14.78 -3.54 7.37
N LYS A 258 -14.85 -2.73 6.31
CA LYS A 258 -15.16 -1.30 6.42
C LYS A 258 -16.59 -1.00 6.89
N TYR A 259 -17.50 -1.96 6.81
CA TYR A 259 -18.88 -1.84 7.33
C TYR A 259 -18.93 -1.32 8.78
N TYR A 260 -17.99 -1.80 9.62
CA TYR A 260 -17.96 -1.40 11.03
C TYR A 260 -17.46 0.01 11.25
N ASN A 261 -16.80 0.59 10.26
CA ASN A 261 -16.32 1.96 10.25
C ASN A 261 -17.34 2.92 9.60
N CYS A 262 -18.48 2.39 9.12
CA CYS A 262 -19.51 3.19 8.48
C CYS A 262 -20.50 3.76 9.50
N ASN A 263 -20.91 5.01 9.29
CA ASN A 263 -22.09 5.56 9.94
C ASN A 263 -23.31 4.70 9.62
N LYS A 264 -24.19 4.51 10.61
CA LYS A 264 -25.42 3.68 10.45
C LYS A 264 -26.31 4.16 9.31
N GLU A 265 -26.33 5.48 9.05
CA GLU A 265 -27.13 6.08 7.99
C GLU A 265 -26.74 5.63 6.58
N ILE A 266 -25.44 5.35 6.35
CA ILE A 266 -24.93 4.91 5.05
C ILE A 266 -24.80 3.39 4.92
N ARG A 267 -25.07 2.62 5.97
CA ARG A 267 -24.91 1.15 5.95
C ARG A 267 -25.81 0.46 4.93
N HIS A 268 -27.00 0.98 4.69
CA HIS A 268 -27.88 0.47 3.64
C HIS A 268 -27.24 0.62 2.24
N ASP A 269 -26.71 1.80 1.94
CA ASP A 269 -26.02 2.04 0.66
C ASP A 269 -24.73 1.21 0.56
N PHE A 270 -24.04 0.99 1.68
CA PHE A 270 -22.89 0.10 1.73
C PHE A 270 -23.25 -1.34 1.36
N MET A 271 -24.38 -1.87 1.86
CA MET A 271 -24.87 -3.21 1.50
C MET A 271 -25.19 -3.32 0.01
N LYS A 272 -25.75 -2.25 -0.57
CA LYS A 272 -25.97 -2.16 -2.01
C LYS A 272 -24.66 -2.23 -2.79
N LEU A 273 -23.63 -1.50 -2.38
CA LEU A 273 -22.29 -1.55 -3.01
C LEU A 273 -21.67 -2.94 -2.95
N ILE A 274 -21.80 -3.64 -1.83
CA ILE A 274 -21.32 -5.02 -1.71
C ILE A 274 -21.99 -5.88 -2.79
N LYS A 275 -23.31 -5.85 -2.86
CA LYS A 275 -24.07 -6.66 -3.81
C LYS A 275 -23.77 -6.33 -5.28
N GLU A 276 -23.50 -5.07 -5.60
CA GLU A 276 -23.20 -4.61 -6.95
C GLU A 276 -21.77 -4.94 -7.40
N ASN A 277 -20.85 -5.05 -6.46
CA ASN A 277 -19.42 -5.17 -6.78
C ASN A 277 -18.81 -6.54 -6.46
N TYR A 278 -19.44 -7.35 -5.60
CA TYR A 278 -18.90 -8.64 -5.20
C TYR A 278 -19.93 -9.76 -5.40
N ASP A 279 -19.45 -10.91 -5.85
CA ASP A 279 -20.30 -12.07 -6.07
C ASP A 279 -20.76 -12.68 -4.73
N THR A 280 -21.98 -13.20 -4.70
CA THR A 280 -22.59 -13.78 -3.48
C THR A 280 -21.73 -14.91 -2.90
N GLU A 281 -21.03 -15.66 -3.76
CA GLU A 281 -20.13 -16.73 -3.33
C GLU A 281 -19.02 -16.21 -2.44
N TYR A 282 -18.34 -15.12 -2.84
CA TYR A 282 -17.27 -14.50 -2.04
C TYR A 282 -17.79 -13.90 -0.74
N ILE A 283 -18.94 -13.25 -0.78
CA ILE A 283 -19.58 -12.74 0.44
C ILE A 283 -19.86 -13.90 1.40
N THR A 284 -20.38 -15.02 0.90
CA THR A 284 -20.64 -16.23 1.68
C THR A 284 -19.34 -16.79 2.28
N MET A 285 -18.27 -16.84 1.53
CA MET A 285 -16.95 -17.30 2.01
C MET A 285 -16.43 -16.43 3.15
N VAL A 286 -16.59 -15.09 3.08
CA VAL A 286 -16.20 -14.18 4.16
C VAL A 286 -17.02 -14.45 5.42
N VAL A 287 -18.32 -14.65 5.27
CA VAL A 287 -19.22 -14.98 6.38
C VAL A 287 -18.82 -16.30 7.04
N LEU A 288 -18.55 -17.35 6.24
CA LEU A 288 -18.10 -18.65 6.75
C LEU A 288 -16.76 -18.53 7.47
N TYR A 289 -15.83 -17.79 6.93
CA TYR A 289 -14.53 -17.51 7.56
C TYR A 289 -14.71 -16.85 8.94
N TRP A 290 -15.62 -15.88 9.08
CA TRP A 290 -15.87 -15.25 10.37
C TRP A 290 -16.52 -16.21 11.37
N ILE A 291 -17.44 -17.07 10.94
CA ILE A 291 -18.06 -18.10 11.78
C ILE A 291 -16.99 -19.07 12.30
N ASP A 292 -16.15 -19.60 11.41
CA ASP A 292 -15.08 -20.54 11.77
C ASP A 292 -14.03 -19.91 12.70
N SER A 293 -13.72 -18.63 12.46
CA SER A 293 -12.79 -17.84 13.29
C SER A 293 -13.41 -17.32 14.57
N LYS A 294 -14.68 -17.66 14.88
CA LYS A 294 -15.45 -17.20 16.04
C LYS A 294 -15.52 -15.69 16.20
N ARG A 295 -15.53 -14.97 15.07
CA ARG A 295 -15.62 -13.49 15.02
C ARG A 295 -17.08 -13.05 15.28
N PHE A 296 -17.59 -13.32 16.48
CA PHE A 296 -18.96 -12.95 16.88
C PHE A 296 -19.19 -11.43 16.98
N ASP A 297 -18.12 -10.65 16.99
CA ASP A 297 -18.13 -9.20 16.82
C ASP A 297 -18.74 -8.76 15.47
N LYS A 298 -18.83 -9.66 14.48
CA LYS A 298 -19.35 -9.42 13.13
C LYS A 298 -20.87 -9.72 12.95
N ILE A 299 -21.59 -9.98 14.03
CA ILE A 299 -23.02 -10.36 13.98
C ILE A 299 -23.91 -9.23 13.40
N GLU A 300 -23.60 -7.98 13.67
CA GLU A 300 -24.40 -6.84 13.18
C GLU A 300 -24.43 -6.81 11.64
N PHE A 301 -23.29 -6.97 10.98
CA PHE A 301 -23.21 -7.08 9.52
C PHE A 301 -24.08 -8.23 8.98
N LEU A 302 -24.07 -9.40 9.63
CA LEU A 302 -24.86 -10.55 9.19
C LEU A 302 -26.36 -10.28 9.28
N LYS A 303 -26.83 -9.57 10.32
CA LYS A 303 -28.23 -9.16 10.44
C LYS A 303 -28.62 -8.23 9.30
N ASP A 304 -27.84 -7.19 9.07
CA ASP A 304 -28.12 -6.22 8.01
C ASP A 304 -28.08 -6.87 6.62
N LEU A 305 -27.16 -7.83 6.39
CA LEU A 305 -27.12 -8.60 5.15
C LEU A 305 -28.38 -9.43 4.94
N ILE A 306 -28.88 -10.10 5.98
CA ILE A 306 -30.12 -10.89 5.91
C ILE A 306 -31.33 -9.98 5.66
N ASP A 307 -31.42 -8.86 6.36
CA ASP A 307 -32.54 -7.92 6.23
C ASP A 307 -32.54 -7.22 4.86
N PHE A 308 -31.35 -7.00 4.27
CA PHE A 308 -31.21 -6.44 2.93
C PHE A 308 -31.66 -7.41 1.81
N HIS A 309 -31.61 -8.71 2.07
CA HIS A 309 -32.06 -9.75 1.14
C HIS A 309 -33.54 -10.13 1.28
N ARG A 310 -34.23 -9.62 2.30
CA ARG A 310 -35.70 -9.77 2.48
C ARG A 310 -36.47 -8.66 1.79
#